data_107cda3d9475951e25cb446b10f49a06
#
_entry.id   107cda3d9475951e25cb446b10f49a06
#
_cell.length_a   1.000
_cell.length_b   1.000
_cell.length_c   1.000
_cell.angle_alpha   90.00
_cell.angle_beta   90.00
_cell.angle_gamma   90.00
#
_symmetry.space_group_name_H-M   'P 1'
#
loop_
_entity.id
_entity.type
_entity.pdbx_description
1 polymer ?
#
loop_
_entity_poly.entity_id
_entity_poly.type
_entity_poly.pdbx_seq_one_letter_code
_entity_poly.pdbx_strand_id
1 'polypeptide(L)'
;LVGSEMCIRDRLYTFGSKLNILPTIGLNSLASYIMPVTALSIYPTAYITRLMRSSLLDVMGQDYIRTAKAKGLSNFKILFKHALRNAILPVVTYVGPMLAGLMTGSFVVEKIFTIPGLGRDFVSAINQKDYTLIMGTTIVLATLIIVANVIVDILYKIIDPRIKLK
;
A
#
# COMPACT_ATOMS: atom_id res chain seq x y z
N LEU A 1 -14.19 -4.41 5.22
CA LEU A 1 -13.28 -5.45 5.75
C LEU A 1 -13.78 -6.86 5.40
N VAL A 2 -15.03 -7.22 5.70
CA VAL A 2 -15.59 -8.57 5.43
C VAL A 2 -15.53 -8.94 3.93
N GLY A 3 -15.80 -8.01 3.03
CA GLY A 3 -15.74 -8.28 1.58
C GLY A 3 -14.33 -8.52 1.03
N SER A 4 -13.31 -7.90 1.61
CA SER A 4 -11.91 -8.13 1.21
C SER A 4 -11.38 -9.49 1.66
N GLU A 5 -11.75 -9.93 2.87
CA GLU A 5 -11.38 -11.24 3.38
C GLU A 5 -12.02 -12.37 2.57
N MET A 6 -13.29 -12.21 2.20
CA MET A 6 -14.01 -13.16 1.35
C MET A 6 -13.35 -13.29 -0.03
N CYS A 7 -12.97 -12.18 -0.64
CA CYS A 7 -12.28 -12.16 -1.92
C CYS A 7 -10.89 -12.83 -1.87
N ILE A 8 -10.15 -12.67 -0.77
CA ILE A 8 -8.86 -13.33 -0.56
C ILE A 8 -9.05 -14.85 -0.42
N ARG A 9 -10.03 -15.28 0.36
CA ARG A 9 -10.36 -16.72 0.53
C ARG A 9 -10.82 -17.36 -0.79
N ASP A 10 -11.65 -16.68 -1.57
CA ASP A 10 -12.13 -17.18 -2.86
C ASP A 10 -10.98 -17.36 -3.85
N ARG A 11 -10.01 -16.42 -3.88
CA ARG A 11 -8.81 -16.56 -4.70
C ARG A 11 -7.94 -17.72 -4.25
N LEU A 12 -7.75 -17.88 -2.97
CA LEU A 12 -6.99 -18.99 -2.40
C LEU A 12 -7.63 -20.32 -2.76
N TYR A 13 -8.95 -20.41 -2.69
CA TYR A 13 -9.70 -21.60 -3.07
C TYR A 13 -9.61 -21.88 -4.58
N THR A 14 -9.79 -20.88 -5.44
CA THR A 14 -9.80 -21.06 -6.89
C THR A 14 -8.42 -21.39 -7.45
N PHE A 15 -7.39 -20.62 -7.09
CA PHE A 15 -6.02 -20.79 -7.64
C PHE A 15 -5.21 -21.86 -6.91
N GLY A 16 -5.43 -22.04 -5.62
CA GLY A 16 -4.68 -22.98 -4.82
C GLY A 16 -5.27 -24.38 -4.78
N SER A 17 -6.58 -24.48 -4.47
CA SER A 17 -7.24 -25.78 -4.27
C SER A 17 -7.81 -26.35 -5.57
N LYS A 18 -8.42 -25.51 -6.41
CA LYS A 18 -9.12 -25.99 -7.63
C LYS A 18 -8.19 -26.14 -8.83
N LEU A 19 -7.21 -25.25 -9.00
CA LEU A 19 -6.27 -25.29 -10.14
C LEU A 19 -4.91 -25.90 -9.79
N ASN A 20 -4.57 -26.02 -8.49
CA ASN A 20 -3.27 -26.53 -7.99
C ASN A 20 -2.02 -25.90 -8.67
N ILE A 21 -2.15 -24.65 -9.14
CA ILE A 21 -1.08 -23.96 -9.88
C ILE A 21 -0.07 -23.33 -8.92
N LEU A 22 -0.53 -22.89 -7.73
CA LEU A 22 0.30 -22.16 -6.79
C LEU A 22 0.23 -22.82 -5.40
N PRO A 23 1.37 -22.98 -4.69
CA PRO A 23 1.37 -23.46 -3.32
C PRO A 23 0.63 -22.46 -2.42
N THR A 24 -0.33 -22.96 -1.65
CA THR A 24 -1.26 -22.13 -0.85
C THR A 24 -0.79 -21.90 0.58
N ILE A 25 0.12 -22.72 1.10
CA ILE A 25 0.52 -22.73 2.51
C ILE A 25 2.03 -22.66 2.63
N GLY A 26 2.51 -21.70 3.44
CA GLY A 26 3.94 -21.52 3.74
C GLY A 26 4.72 -20.80 2.65
N LEU A 27 5.96 -20.41 2.97
CA LEU A 27 6.86 -19.64 2.10
C LEU A 27 8.02 -20.49 1.57
N ASN A 28 7.74 -21.73 1.14
CA ASN A 28 8.78 -22.70 0.75
C ASN A 28 9.32 -22.47 -0.68
N SER A 29 8.65 -21.65 -1.50
CA SER A 29 9.05 -21.38 -2.88
C SER A 29 8.75 -19.92 -3.24
N LEU A 30 9.49 -19.36 -4.22
CA LEU A 30 9.20 -18.03 -4.77
C LEU A 30 7.76 -17.91 -5.31
N ALA A 31 7.20 -18.99 -5.82
CA ALA A 31 5.81 -19.05 -6.26
C ALA A 31 4.81 -18.84 -5.10
N SER A 32 5.18 -19.16 -3.86
CA SER A 32 4.32 -18.98 -2.68
C SER A 32 4.09 -17.51 -2.32
N TYR A 33 4.98 -16.61 -2.75
CA TYR A 33 4.82 -15.17 -2.50
C TYR A 33 3.81 -14.49 -3.45
N ILE A 34 3.53 -15.08 -4.60
CA ILE A 34 2.66 -14.46 -5.62
C ILE A 34 1.27 -14.19 -5.06
N MET A 35 0.68 -15.16 -4.38
CA MET A 35 -0.69 -15.03 -3.84
C MET A 35 -0.81 -13.96 -2.74
N PRO A 36 0.01 -13.96 -1.68
CA PRO A 36 -0.02 -12.91 -0.66
C PRO A 36 0.25 -11.52 -1.23
N VAL A 37 1.25 -11.40 -2.11
CA VAL A 37 1.61 -10.10 -2.72
C VAL A 37 0.48 -9.56 -3.59
N THR A 38 -0.13 -10.39 -4.43
CA THR A 38 -1.27 -9.94 -5.25
C THR A 38 -2.48 -9.59 -4.39
N ALA A 39 -2.74 -10.33 -3.32
CA ALA A 39 -3.83 -10.03 -2.40
C ALA A 39 -3.65 -8.65 -1.72
N LEU A 40 -2.42 -8.31 -1.30
CA LEU A 40 -2.10 -7.03 -0.67
C LEU A 40 -2.03 -5.86 -1.67
N SER A 41 -1.61 -6.10 -2.91
CA SER A 41 -1.34 -5.03 -3.88
C SER A 41 -2.56 -4.52 -4.62
N ILE A 42 -3.60 -5.33 -4.81
CA ILE A 42 -4.75 -4.98 -5.67
C ILE A 42 -5.49 -3.75 -5.19
N TYR A 43 -5.83 -3.69 -3.90
CA TYR A 43 -6.56 -2.57 -3.34
C TYR A 43 -5.77 -1.26 -3.41
N PRO A 44 -4.51 -1.20 -2.92
CA PRO A 44 -3.68 0.00 -3.05
C PRO A 44 -3.49 0.44 -4.51
N THR A 45 -3.22 -0.49 -5.40
CA THR A 45 -3.03 -0.18 -6.83
C THR A 45 -4.28 0.43 -7.45
N ALA A 46 -5.45 -0.12 -7.18
CA ALA A 46 -6.72 0.42 -7.67
C ALA A 46 -6.99 1.83 -7.11
N TYR A 47 -6.68 2.05 -5.84
CA TYR A 47 -6.86 3.35 -5.20
C TYR A 47 -5.89 4.40 -5.76
N ILE A 48 -4.60 4.08 -5.83
CA ILE A 48 -3.56 4.96 -6.38
C ILE A 48 -3.87 5.33 -7.83
N THR A 49 -4.32 4.37 -8.63
CA THR A 49 -4.69 4.62 -10.03
C THR A 49 -5.84 5.61 -10.14
N ARG A 50 -6.88 5.50 -9.32
CA ARG A 50 -7.99 6.45 -9.30
C ARG A 50 -7.55 7.82 -8.82
N LEU A 51 -6.75 7.87 -7.75
CA LEU A 51 -6.22 9.11 -7.19
C LEU A 51 -5.35 9.84 -8.21
N MET A 52 -4.45 9.11 -8.88
CA MET A 52 -3.58 9.68 -9.91
C MET A 52 -4.38 10.21 -11.12
N ARG A 53 -5.41 9.46 -11.54
CA ARG A 53 -6.30 9.91 -12.64
C ARG A 53 -7.02 11.19 -12.27
N SER A 54 -7.63 11.26 -11.09
CA SER A 54 -8.34 12.46 -10.62
C SER A 54 -7.41 13.66 -10.54
N SER A 55 -6.27 13.51 -9.86
CA SER A 55 -5.28 14.56 -9.72
C SER A 55 -4.73 15.05 -11.07
N LEU A 56 -4.52 14.12 -12.02
CA LEU A 56 -4.04 14.50 -13.35
C LEU A 56 -5.10 15.30 -14.13
N LEU A 57 -6.39 14.94 -14.03
CA LEU A 57 -7.47 15.68 -14.68
C LEU A 57 -7.59 17.09 -14.09
N ASP A 58 -7.50 17.24 -12.78
CA ASP A 58 -7.53 18.54 -12.09
C ASP A 58 -6.37 19.43 -12.54
N VAL A 59 -5.18 18.89 -12.62
CA VAL A 59 -3.97 19.61 -13.08
C VAL A 59 -4.09 20.01 -14.55
N MET A 60 -4.62 19.13 -15.41
CA MET A 60 -4.79 19.42 -16.84
C MET A 60 -5.79 20.55 -17.12
N GLY A 61 -6.68 20.86 -16.17
CA GLY A 61 -7.64 21.99 -16.20
C GLY A 61 -7.01 23.33 -15.85
N GLN A 62 -5.81 23.38 -15.29
CA GLN A 62 -5.17 24.61 -14.78
C GLN A 62 -4.68 25.54 -15.90
N ASP A 63 -4.64 26.84 -15.62
CA ASP A 63 -4.30 27.87 -16.59
C ASP A 63 -2.87 27.81 -17.08
N TYR A 64 -1.91 27.36 -16.25
CA TYR A 64 -0.53 27.18 -16.68
C TYR A 64 -0.37 26.10 -17.75
N ILE A 65 -1.25 25.08 -17.74
CA ILE A 65 -1.28 24.06 -18.80
C ILE A 65 -1.83 24.64 -20.10
N ARG A 66 -2.87 25.51 -20.02
CA ARG A 66 -3.39 26.23 -21.18
C ARG A 66 -2.31 27.13 -21.80
N THR A 67 -1.57 27.84 -20.96
CA THR A 67 -0.45 28.66 -21.39
C THR A 67 0.66 27.85 -22.07
N ALA A 68 0.97 26.67 -21.52
CA ALA A 68 1.97 25.76 -22.13
C ALA A 68 1.51 25.26 -23.51
N LYS A 69 0.20 24.96 -23.69
CA LYS A 69 -0.38 24.61 -24.99
C LYS A 69 -0.31 25.77 -25.98
N ALA A 70 -0.63 27.00 -25.54
CA ALA A 70 -0.55 28.20 -26.37
C ALA A 70 0.87 28.50 -26.86
N LYS A 71 1.90 28.13 -26.11
CA LYS A 71 3.32 28.20 -26.48
C LYS A 71 3.76 27.10 -27.46
N GLY A 72 2.86 26.25 -27.94
CA GLY A 72 3.14 25.20 -28.94
C GLY A 72 3.93 24.01 -28.40
N LEU A 73 3.95 23.78 -27.07
CA LEU A 73 4.60 22.60 -26.50
C LEU A 73 3.85 21.32 -26.86
N SER A 74 4.57 20.24 -27.18
CA SER A 74 3.96 18.95 -27.48
C SER A 74 3.20 18.40 -26.27
N ASN A 75 2.10 17.69 -26.52
CA ASN A 75 1.26 17.09 -25.46
C ASN A 75 2.06 16.17 -24.53
N PHE A 76 3.03 15.43 -25.07
CA PHE A 76 3.91 14.57 -24.29
C PHE A 76 4.75 15.38 -23.27
N LYS A 77 5.35 16.49 -23.71
CA LYS A 77 6.14 17.38 -22.86
C LYS A 77 5.28 18.06 -21.79
N ILE A 78 4.06 18.46 -22.14
CA ILE A 78 3.09 19.04 -21.19
C ILE A 78 2.73 18.00 -20.14
N LEU A 79 2.41 16.77 -20.55
CA LEU A 79 2.02 15.69 -19.64
C LEU A 79 3.14 15.34 -18.66
N PHE A 80 4.32 14.97 -19.15
CA PHE A 80 5.39 14.43 -18.29
C PHE A 80 6.16 15.50 -17.54
N LYS A 81 6.39 16.69 -18.11
CA LYS A 81 7.19 17.73 -17.47
C LYS A 81 6.37 18.70 -16.61
N HIS A 82 5.14 19.00 -17.01
CA HIS A 82 4.32 20.02 -16.34
C HIS A 82 3.16 19.43 -15.52
N ALA A 83 2.40 18.49 -16.09
CA ALA A 83 1.23 17.95 -15.42
C ALA A 83 1.58 16.88 -14.38
N LEU A 84 2.37 15.88 -14.75
CA LEU A 84 2.72 14.74 -13.89
C LEU A 84 3.41 15.18 -12.59
N ARG A 85 4.33 16.14 -12.69
CA ARG A 85 5.06 16.65 -11.53
C ARG A 85 4.14 17.19 -10.41
N ASN A 86 3.07 17.86 -10.79
CA ASN A 86 2.12 18.41 -9.83
C ASN A 86 1.03 17.39 -9.44
N ALA A 87 0.62 16.54 -10.38
CA ALA A 87 -0.38 15.51 -10.14
C ALA A 87 0.10 14.39 -9.22
N ILE A 88 1.40 14.17 -9.08
CA ILE A 88 1.96 13.10 -8.23
C ILE A 88 1.92 13.44 -6.73
N LEU A 89 1.81 14.72 -6.35
CA LEU A 89 1.88 15.15 -4.96
C LEU A 89 0.83 14.44 -4.07
N PRO A 90 -0.48 14.42 -4.40
CA PRO A 90 -1.46 13.71 -3.58
C PRO A 90 -1.22 12.20 -3.51
N VAL A 91 -0.65 11.62 -4.58
CA VAL A 91 -0.31 10.20 -4.61
C VAL A 91 0.82 9.88 -3.63
N VAL A 92 1.87 10.68 -3.62
CA VAL A 92 3.01 10.53 -2.69
C VAL A 92 2.52 10.67 -1.26
N THR A 93 1.66 11.65 -0.97
CA THR A 93 1.07 11.86 0.36
C THR A 93 0.27 10.65 0.84
N TYR A 94 -0.41 9.94 -0.06
CA TYR A 94 -1.14 8.72 0.29
C TYR A 94 -0.23 7.49 0.44
N VAL A 95 0.78 7.34 -0.45
CA VAL A 95 1.65 6.16 -0.50
C VAL A 95 2.46 6.01 0.79
N GLY A 96 2.86 7.09 1.43
CA GLY A 96 3.65 7.05 2.62
C GLY A 96 3.00 6.31 3.80
N PRO A 97 1.89 6.81 4.35
CA PRO A 97 1.17 6.12 5.42
C PRO A 97 0.74 4.70 5.02
N MET A 98 0.40 4.50 3.74
CA MET A 98 0.06 3.18 3.22
C MET A 98 1.24 2.20 3.32
N LEU A 99 2.45 2.61 2.94
CA LEU A 99 3.65 1.78 3.07
C LEU A 99 3.96 1.46 4.53
N ALA A 100 3.85 2.45 5.43
CA ALA A 100 3.99 2.22 6.86
C ALA A 100 3.01 1.14 7.36
N GLY A 101 1.74 1.21 6.95
CA GLY A 101 0.73 0.21 7.28
C GLY A 101 1.04 -1.18 6.70
N LEU A 102 1.60 -1.25 5.49
CA LEU A 102 1.99 -2.53 4.88
C LEU A 102 3.22 -3.14 5.56
N MET A 103 4.18 -2.32 5.99
CA MET A 103 5.39 -2.79 6.70
C MET A 103 5.08 -3.40 8.06
N THR A 104 4.02 -2.95 8.73
CA THR A 104 3.57 -3.55 10.00
C THR A 104 2.85 -4.88 9.84
N GLY A 105 2.61 -5.29 8.59
CA GLY A 105 1.98 -6.55 8.23
C GLY A 105 0.45 -6.48 8.17
N SER A 106 -0.10 -7.41 7.43
CA SER A 106 -1.55 -7.63 7.40
C SER A 106 -1.90 -8.85 8.22
N PHE A 107 -2.45 -8.66 9.40
CA PHE A 107 -2.89 -9.76 10.29
C PHE A 107 -3.74 -10.80 9.57
N VAL A 108 -4.60 -10.35 8.66
CA VAL A 108 -5.50 -11.21 7.90
C VAL A 108 -4.73 -12.08 6.90
N VAL A 109 -3.82 -11.46 6.14
CA VAL A 109 -3.03 -12.16 5.12
C VAL A 109 -2.05 -13.13 5.76
N GLU A 110 -1.35 -12.71 6.82
CA GLU A 110 -0.43 -13.57 7.56
C GLU A 110 -1.15 -14.81 8.13
N LYS A 111 -2.36 -14.63 8.68
CA LYS A 111 -3.17 -15.73 9.20
C LYS A 111 -3.66 -16.66 8.09
N ILE A 112 -4.18 -16.12 6.98
CA ILE A 112 -4.74 -16.90 5.88
C ILE A 112 -3.67 -17.72 5.18
N PHE A 113 -2.52 -17.12 4.88
CA PHE A 113 -1.41 -17.79 4.17
C PHE A 113 -0.43 -18.51 5.10
N THR A 114 -0.70 -18.53 6.40
CA THR A 114 0.15 -19.17 7.41
C THR A 114 1.60 -18.67 7.36
N ILE A 115 1.77 -17.37 7.10
CA ILE A 115 3.06 -16.70 7.06
C ILE A 115 3.51 -16.43 8.50
N PRO A 116 4.74 -16.77 8.90
CA PRO A 116 5.26 -16.37 10.20
C PRO A 116 5.45 -14.85 10.23
N GLY A 117 4.68 -14.16 11.06
CA GLY A 117 4.74 -12.71 11.19
C GLY A 117 4.11 -12.24 12.50
N LEU A 118 4.42 -11.00 12.90
CA LEU A 118 3.96 -10.41 14.16
C LEU A 118 2.43 -10.35 14.27
N GLY A 119 1.75 -10.17 13.15
CA GLY A 119 0.29 -10.13 13.11
C GLY A 119 -0.35 -11.48 13.43
N ARG A 120 0.23 -12.56 12.93
CA ARG A 120 -0.22 -13.92 13.26
C ARG A 120 -0.04 -14.22 14.74
N ASP A 121 1.12 -13.88 15.31
CA ASP A 121 1.43 -14.12 16.72
C ASP A 121 0.51 -13.30 17.62
N PHE A 122 0.22 -12.04 17.26
CA PHE A 122 -0.74 -11.19 17.95
C PHE A 122 -2.14 -11.81 17.99
N VAL A 123 -2.67 -12.27 16.84
CA VAL A 123 -3.98 -12.92 16.79
C VAL A 123 -4.00 -14.23 17.58
N SER A 124 -2.91 -15.00 17.52
CA SER A 124 -2.76 -16.24 18.30
C SER A 124 -2.78 -15.97 19.80
N ALA A 125 -2.06 -14.93 20.24
CA ALA A 125 -2.03 -14.52 21.65
C ALA A 125 -3.42 -14.11 22.19
N ILE A 126 -4.21 -13.41 21.37
CA ILE A 126 -5.59 -13.07 21.74
C ILE A 126 -6.43 -14.33 21.97
N ASN A 127 -6.33 -15.32 21.07
CA ASN A 127 -7.07 -16.56 21.19
C ASN A 127 -6.66 -17.39 22.42
N GLN A 128 -5.36 -17.34 22.77
CA GLN A 128 -4.79 -18.03 23.94
C GLN A 128 -4.94 -17.23 25.24
N LYS A 129 -5.45 -15.99 25.16
CA LYS A 129 -5.56 -15.06 26.31
C LYS A 129 -4.21 -14.77 27.00
N ASP A 130 -3.11 -14.80 26.23
CA ASP A 130 -1.79 -14.47 26.70
C ASP A 130 -1.58 -12.94 26.69
N TYR A 131 -1.90 -12.30 27.81
CA TYR A 131 -1.81 -10.85 27.95
C TYR A 131 -0.37 -10.33 27.83
N THR A 132 0.62 -11.11 28.24
CA THR A 132 2.03 -10.71 28.18
C THR A 132 2.47 -10.59 26.73
N LEU A 133 2.13 -11.58 25.92
CA LEU A 133 2.46 -11.57 24.49
C LEU A 133 1.67 -10.50 23.73
N ILE A 134 0.38 -10.29 24.08
CA ILE A 134 -0.44 -9.22 23.48
C ILE A 134 0.19 -7.85 23.73
N MET A 135 0.58 -7.55 24.98
CA MET A 135 1.21 -6.27 25.31
C MET A 135 2.56 -6.11 24.62
N GLY A 136 3.41 -7.13 24.62
CA GLY A 136 4.70 -7.09 23.95
C GLY A 136 4.59 -6.85 22.45
N THR A 137 3.75 -7.59 21.76
CA THR A 137 3.53 -7.43 20.31
C THR A 137 2.90 -6.08 19.98
N THR A 138 1.99 -5.56 20.80
CA THR A 138 1.40 -4.22 20.61
C THR A 138 2.45 -3.12 20.71
N ILE A 139 3.36 -3.18 21.67
CA ILE A 139 4.43 -2.19 21.84
C ILE A 139 5.38 -2.23 20.64
N VAL A 140 5.77 -3.42 20.20
CA VAL A 140 6.65 -3.57 19.03
C VAL A 140 5.97 -3.02 17.77
N LEU A 141 4.71 -3.36 17.50
CA LEU A 141 3.96 -2.86 16.35
C LEU A 141 3.80 -1.34 16.39
N ALA A 142 3.44 -0.77 17.56
CA ALA A 142 3.31 0.68 17.73
C ALA A 142 4.64 1.39 17.44
N THR A 143 5.73 0.86 17.94
CA THR A 143 7.07 1.41 17.70
C THR A 143 7.44 1.36 16.21
N LEU A 144 7.19 0.24 15.53
CA LEU A 144 7.43 0.10 14.09
C LEU A 144 6.60 1.09 13.26
N ILE A 145 5.31 1.28 13.61
CA ILE A 145 4.44 2.24 12.92
C ILE A 145 4.96 3.67 13.09
N ILE A 146 5.36 4.05 14.30
CA ILE A 146 5.89 5.39 14.60
C ILE A 146 7.17 5.62 13.80
N VAL A 147 8.11 4.69 13.84
CA VAL A 147 9.38 4.79 13.11
C VAL A 147 9.13 4.87 11.60
N ALA A 148 8.26 4.02 11.06
CA ALA A 148 7.92 4.04 9.63
C ALA A 148 7.29 5.38 9.22
N ASN A 149 6.37 5.94 10.01
CA ASN A 149 5.77 7.24 9.73
C ASN A 149 6.81 8.37 9.78
N VAL A 150 7.71 8.38 10.75
CA VAL A 150 8.80 9.37 10.83
C VAL A 150 9.70 9.30 9.58
N ILE A 151 10.05 8.08 9.12
CA ILE A 151 10.85 7.90 7.89
C ILE A 151 10.09 8.47 6.69
N VAL A 152 8.81 8.19 6.59
CA VAL A 152 7.95 8.68 5.51
C VAL A 152 7.86 10.21 5.53
N ASP A 153 7.69 10.82 6.70
CA ASP A 153 7.63 12.28 6.85
C ASP A 153 8.94 12.94 6.43
N ILE A 154 10.09 12.33 6.75
CA ILE A 154 11.40 12.80 6.29
C ILE A 154 11.50 12.71 4.75
N LEU A 155 11.07 11.59 4.16
CA LEU A 155 11.05 11.43 2.70
C LEU A 155 10.15 12.46 2.02
N TYR A 156 9.00 12.79 2.61
CA TYR A 156 8.13 13.86 2.11
C TYR A 156 8.83 15.21 2.05
N LYS A 157 9.53 15.57 3.11
CA LYS A 157 10.25 16.83 3.18
C LYS A 157 11.34 16.94 2.11
N ILE A 158 11.94 15.82 1.72
CA ILE A 158 12.94 15.75 0.65
C ILE A 158 12.29 15.91 -0.72
N ILE A 159 11.12 15.29 -0.92
CA ILE A 159 10.40 15.30 -2.21
C ILE A 159 9.71 16.64 -2.45
N ASP A 160 9.09 17.21 -1.42
CA ASP A 160 8.42 18.51 -1.49
C ASP A 160 8.77 19.41 -0.29
N PRO A 161 9.80 20.29 -0.47
CA PRO A 161 10.22 21.22 0.58
C PRO A 161 9.18 22.30 0.91
N ARG A 162 8.05 22.37 0.20
CA ARG A 162 6.97 23.34 0.45
C ARG A 162 6.01 22.88 1.56
N ILE A 163 6.03 21.60 1.92
CA ILE A 163 5.21 21.06 3.01
C ILE A 163 5.85 21.47 4.33
N LYS A 164 5.20 22.39 5.05
CA LYS A 164 5.54 22.71 6.44
C LYS A 164 4.91 21.63 7.32
N LEU A 165 5.74 20.78 7.90
CA LEU A 165 5.32 19.89 8.99
C LEU A 165 4.81 20.77 10.15
N LYS A 166 3.55 20.60 10.52
CA LYS A 166 2.93 21.25 11.68
C LYS A 166 3.09 20.36 12.89
#